data_49bffcdd430888e73f07d5226c66cb38
#
_entry.id   49bffcdd430888e73f07d5226c66cb38
#
_cell.length_a   1.000
_cell.length_b   1.000
_cell.length_c   1.000
_cell.angle_alpha   90.00
_cell.angle_beta   90.00
_cell.angle_gamma   90.00
#
_symmetry.space_group_name_H-M   'P 1'
#
loop_
_entity.id
_entity.type
_entity.pdbx_description
1 polymer ?
#
loop_
_entity_poly.entity_id
_entity_poly.type
_entity_poly.pdbx_seq_one_letter_code
_entity_poly.pdbx_strand_id
1 'polypeptide(L)'
;MPEISPEIISIISLETILQLPLAVNVIAILIVLTGLLLAVKSLSRLRQKRLLSAGIYCSFSSVLLVLAVALIALSMNLYTYHRISHEQDVAEIVFKQLRSQHYMATVYSGDGYQKAEYIIKGDEWQLDARIIKWKPPIYLAGLDSLYRLERISGRYRDVEEEKTESRTVYSLSENRGLDIWSITKNHPSWLPWVDAYYGSATYLPMNDGARFKITLSQTGLLARPINEAGKESIQFWD
;
A
#
# COMPACT_ATOMS: atom_id res chain seq x y z
N MET A 1 -28.29 18.67 9.50
CA MET A 1 -27.07 18.49 8.72
C MET A 1 -27.49 17.79 7.46
N PRO A 2 -27.22 18.31 6.25
CA PRO A 2 -27.55 17.57 5.01
C PRO A 2 -26.69 16.33 4.92
N GLU A 3 -27.33 15.16 4.82
CA GLU A 3 -26.67 13.91 4.46
C GLU A 3 -26.06 14.08 3.07
N ILE A 4 -24.74 14.00 3.01
CA ILE A 4 -24.02 13.94 1.74
C ILE A 4 -24.34 12.57 1.14
N SER A 5 -25.08 12.54 0.03
CA SER A 5 -25.50 11.32 -0.61
C SER A 5 -24.26 10.48 -1.00
N PRO A 6 -24.31 9.14 -0.85
CA PRO A 6 -23.18 8.27 -1.18
C PRO A 6 -22.73 8.35 -2.65
N GLU A 7 -23.58 8.86 -3.54
CA GLU A 7 -23.23 9.13 -4.95
C GLU A 7 -22.18 10.24 -5.11
N ILE A 8 -22.14 11.26 -4.24
CA ILE A 8 -21.12 12.33 -4.33
C ILE A 8 -19.75 11.82 -3.89
N ILE A 9 -19.70 10.84 -2.98
CA ILE A 9 -18.46 10.22 -2.54
C ILE A 9 -17.90 9.29 -3.62
N SER A 10 -18.75 8.65 -4.44
CA SER A 10 -18.32 7.77 -5.53
C SER A 10 -17.79 8.52 -6.76
N ILE A 11 -18.13 9.80 -6.93
CA ILE A 11 -17.70 10.64 -8.07
C ILE A 11 -16.25 11.12 -7.90
N ILE A 12 -15.71 11.14 -6.68
CA ILE A 12 -14.27 11.30 -6.47
C ILE A 12 -13.66 9.90 -6.65
N SER A 13 -13.65 9.40 -7.88
CA SER A 13 -13.06 8.13 -8.21
C SER A 13 -11.57 8.16 -7.85
N LEU A 14 -11.02 7.01 -7.45
CA LEU A 14 -9.59 6.82 -7.17
C LEU A 14 -8.73 7.36 -8.33
N GLU A 15 -9.23 7.28 -9.57
CA GLU A 15 -8.61 7.83 -10.78
C GLU A 15 -8.48 9.36 -10.73
N THR A 16 -9.48 10.09 -10.19
CA THR A 16 -9.42 11.55 -10.09
C THR A 16 -8.37 11.99 -9.08
N ILE A 17 -8.23 11.25 -7.96
CA ILE A 17 -7.20 11.50 -6.95
C ILE A 17 -5.80 11.17 -7.50
N LEU A 18 -5.68 10.15 -8.34
CA LEU A 18 -4.41 9.76 -8.97
C LEU A 18 -3.98 10.76 -10.05
N GLN A 19 -4.92 11.39 -10.75
CA GLN A 19 -4.64 12.40 -11.79
C GLN A 19 -4.35 13.79 -11.22
N LEU A 20 -4.80 14.09 -10.01
CA LEU A 20 -4.60 15.38 -9.37
C LEU A 20 -3.11 15.78 -9.25
N PRO A 21 -2.20 14.92 -8.78
CA PRO A 21 -0.78 15.29 -8.69
C PRO A 21 -0.14 15.48 -10.07
N LEU A 22 -0.57 14.77 -11.10
CA LEU A 22 -0.09 14.96 -12.47
C LEU A 22 -0.49 16.35 -13.01
N ALA A 23 -1.76 16.74 -12.87
CA ALA A 23 -2.25 18.05 -13.30
C ALA A 23 -1.55 19.18 -12.55
N VAL A 24 -1.38 19.06 -11.23
CA VAL A 24 -0.65 20.06 -10.42
C VAL A 24 0.80 20.19 -10.87
N ASN A 25 1.48 19.09 -11.18
CA ASN A 25 2.86 19.09 -11.65
C ASN A 25 2.99 19.77 -13.04
N VAL A 26 2.06 19.49 -13.97
CA VAL A 26 2.03 20.14 -15.28
C VAL A 26 1.85 21.66 -15.13
N ILE A 27 0.92 22.10 -14.28
CA ILE A 27 0.69 23.50 -13.99
C ILE A 27 1.95 24.13 -13.37
N ALA A 28 2.58 23.48 -12.41
CA ALA A 28 3.80 23.95 -11.76
C ALA A 28 4.94 24.14 -12.79
N ILE A 29 5.13 23.18 -13.70
CA ILE A 29 6.13 23.26 -14.78
C ILE A 29 5.86 24.47 -15.68
N LEU A 30 4.60 24.71 -16.08
CA LEU A 30 4.24 25.87 -16.91
C LEU A 30 4.52 27.19 -16.18
N ILE A 31 4.25 27.26 -14.88
CA ILE A 31 4.53 28.43 -14.04
C ILE A 31 6.06 28.66 -13.94
N VAL A 32 6.86 27.58 -13.73
CA VAL A 32 8.32 27.66 -13.73
C VAL A 32 8.84 28.23 -15.04
N LEU A 33 8.39 27.69 -16.19
CA LEU A 33 8.83 28.14 -17.50
C LEU A 33 8.49 29.61 -17.74
N THR A 34 7.27 30.02 -17.36
CA THR A 34 6.82 31.41 -17.46
C THR A 34 7.66 32.33 -16.56
N GLY A 35 7.91 31.91 -15.31
CA GLY A 35 8.76 32.63 -14.36
C GLY A 35 10.19 32.81 -14.88
N LEU A 36 10.79 31.75 -15.42
CA LEU A 36 12.14 31.84 -16.03
C LEU A 36 12.19 32.76 -17.23
N LEU A 37 11.17 32.72 -18.10
CA LEU A 37 11.10 33.67 -19.26
C LEU A 37 11.01 35.11 -18.79
N LEU A 38 10.27 35.42 -17.74
CA LEU A 38 10.20 36.74 -17.15
C LEU A 38 11.50 37.14 -16.47
N ALA A 39 12.24 36.21 -15.85
CA ALA A 39 13.57 36.45 -15.28
C ALA A 39 14.56 36.84 -16.37
N VAL A 40 14.58 36.11 -17.48
CA VAL A 40 15.44 36.46 -18.64
C VAL A 40 15.09 37.82 -19.22
N LYS A 41 13.79 38.15 -19.35
CA LYS A 41 13.35 39.49 -19.76
C LYS A 41 13.78 40.59 -18.79
N SER A 42 13.67 40.32 -17.46
CA SER A 42 14.13 41.24 -16.43
C SER A 42 15.62 41.56 -16.59
N LEU A 43 16.46 40.52 -16.75
CA LEU A 43 17.90 40.67 -16.95
C LEU A 43 18.24 41.43 -18.22
N SER A 44 17.52 41.17 -19.32
CA SER A 44 17.66 41.88 -20.57
C SER A 44 17.33 43.38 -20.45
N ARG A 45 16.26 43.72 -19.71
CA ARG A 45 15.86 45.09 -19.41
C ARG A 45 16.87 45.83 -18.50
N LEU A 46 17.44 45.10 -17.55
CA LEU A 46 18.47 45.62 -16.66
C LEU A 46 19.73 46.02 -17.49
N ARG A 47 20.18 45.17 -18.44
CA ARG A 47 21.28 45.46 -19.35
C ARG A 47 21.01 46.69 -20.22
N GLN A 48 19.73 46.96 -20.56
CA GLN A 48 19.29 48.12 -21.31
C GLN A 48 19.10 49.38 -20.40
N LYS A 49 19.50 49.33 -19.12
CA LYS A 49 19.37 50.40 -18.12
C LYS A 49 17.89 50.82 -17.86
N ARG A 50 16.90 50.00 -18.21
CA ARG A 50 15.47 50.27 -17.97
C ARG A 50 15.05 49.71 -16.60
N LEU A 51 15.48 50.37 -15.53
CA LEU A 51 15.35 49.87 -14.13
C LEU A 51 13.92 49.58 -13.68
N LEU A 52 12.97 50.48 -13.97
CA LEU A 52 11.57 50.29 -13.56
C LEU A 52 10.95 49.04 -14.20
N SER A 53 11.12 48.86 -15.51
CA SER A 53 10.59 47.69 -16.20
C SER A 53 11.31 46.39 -15.78
N ALA A 54 12.62 46.45 -15.52
CA ALA A 54 13.37 45.32 -14.99
C ALA A 54 12.86 44.90 -13.59
N GLY A 55 12.58 45.85 -12.73
CA GLY A 55 12.01 45.61 -11.39
C GLY A 55 10.64 44.93 -11.46
N ILE A 56 9.74 45.40 -12.34
CA ILE A 56 8.43 44.80 -12.51
C ILE A 56 8.55 43.34 -12.97
N TYR A 57 9.34 43.05 -14.01
CA TYR A 57 9.53 41.68 -14.48
C TYR A 57 10.20 40.77 -13.42
N CYS A 58 11.12 41.32 -12.62
CA CYS A 58 11.76 40.62 -11.51
C CYS A 58 10.75 40.21 -10.45
N SER A 59 9.89 41.14 -10.01
CA SER A 59 8.88 40.89 -9.00
C SER A 59 7.87 39.81 -9.47
N PHE A 60 7.34 39.93 -10.68
CA PHE A 60 6.44 38.92 -11.25
C PHE A 60 7.12 37.54 -11.36
N SER A 61 8.36 37.51 -11.85
CA SER A 61 9.15 36.27 -11.93
C SER A 61 9.33 35.63 -10.57
N SER A 62 9.70 36.41 -9.54
CA SER A 62 9.92 35.91 -8.19
C SER A 62 8.64 35.32 -7.60
N VAL A 63 7.50 36.03 -7.76
CA VAL A 63 6.19 35.53 -7.27
C VAL A 63 5.82 34.21 -7.96
N LEU A 64 5.98 34.10 -9.28
CA LEU A 64 5.67 32.87 -10.00
C LEU A 64 6.59 31.71 -9.58
N LEU A 65 7.89 31.96 -9.39
CA LEU A 65 8.82 30.91 -8.96
C LEU A 65 8.52 30.43 -7.53
N VAL A 66 8.18 31.35 -6.60
CA VAL A 66 7.75 30.97 -5.25
C VAL A 66 6.47 30.15 -5.30
N LEU A 67 5.49 30.57 -6.13
CA LEU A 67 4.23 29.82 -6.30
C LEU A 67 4.50 28.42 -6.87
N ALA A 68 5.40 28.30 -7.85
CA ALA A 68 5.77 27.00 -8.41
C ALA A 68 6.39 26.07 -7.36
N VAL A 69 7.31 26.60 -6.55
CA VAL A 69 7.93 25.83 -5.45
C VAL A 69 6.87 25.38 -4.45
N ALA A 70 5.91 26.24 -4.10
CA ALA A 70 4.82 25.87 -3.20
C ALA A 70 3.93 24.77 -3.80
N LEU A 71 3.59 24.84 -5.08
CA LEU A 71 2.82 23.80 -5.77
C LEU A 71 3.57 22.48 -5.86
N ILE A 72 4.87 22.49 -6.14
CA ILE A 72 5.69 21.28 -6.14
C ILE A 72 5.77 20.67 -4.75
N ALA A 73 5.99 21.49 -3.71
CA ALA A 73 6.02 21.01 -2.33
C ALA A 73 4.68 20.39 -1.90
N LEU A 74 3.56 21.01 -2.30
CA LEU A 74 2.21 20.46 -2.06
C LEU A 74 2.01 19.13 -2.78
N SER A 75 2.40 19.05 -4.05
CA SER A 75 2.31 17.81 -4.83
C SER A 75 3.16 16.69 -4.23
N MET A 76 4.38 16.97 -3.79
CA MET A 76 5.25 16.00 -3.11
C MET A 76 4.64 15.53 -1.78
N ASN A 77 4.01 16.44 -1.03
CA ASN A 77 3.33 16.10 0.22
C ASN A 77 2.15 15.15 -0.04
N LEU A 78 1.27 15.48 -1.00
CA LEU A 78 0.14 14.63 -1.38
C LEU A 78 0.61 13.25 -1.88
N TYR A 79 1.66 13.22 -2.72
CA TYR A 79 2.24 11.97 -3.20
C TYR A 79 2.79 11.12 -2.05
N THR A 80 3.53 11.72 -1.13
CA THR A 80 4.06 11.04 0.05
C THR A 80 2.93 10.45 0.90
N TYR A 81 1.86 11.23 1.12
CA TYR A 81 0.71 10.77 1.89
C TYR A 81 0.00 9.60 1.21
N HIS A 82 -0.19 9.67 -0.11
CA HIS A 82 -0.76 8.57 -0.90
C HIS A 82 0.12 7.31 -0.81
N ARG A 83 1.43 7.44 -0.92
CA ARG A 83 2.36 6.30 -0.81
C ARG A 83 2.35 5.64 0.56
N ILE A 84 2.24 6.43 1.64
CA ILE A 84 2.19 5.88 3.01
C ILE A 84 0.90 5.11 3.26
N SER A 85 -0.22 5.54 2.68
CA SER A 85 -1.53 4.88 2.82
C SER A 85 -1.79 3.77 1.79
N HIS A 86 -0.87 3.57 0.83
CA HIS A 86 -1.05 2.55 -0.20
C HIS A 86 -0.96 1.15 0.38
N GLU A 87 -1.95 0.33 0.07
CA GLU A 87 -1.98 -1.09 0.40
C GLU A 87 -1.89 -1.92 -0.89
N GLN A 88 -0.99 -2.89 -0.88
CA GLN A 88 -0.80 -3.83 -1.98
C GLN A 88 -1.69 -5.04 -1.78
N ASP A 89 -2.45 -5.42 -2.80
CA ASP A 89 -3.23 -6.66 -2.77
C ASP A 89 -2.30 -7.88 -2.75
N VAL A 90 -2.56 -8.82 -1.83
CA VAL A 90 -1.72 -10.00 -1.60
C VAL A 90 -2.44 -11.28 -1.95
N ALA A 91 -3.65 -11.46 -1.40
CA ALA A 91 -4.45 -12.67 -1.59
C ALA A 91 -5.93 -12.42 -1.25
N GLU A 92 -6.78 -13.33 -1.73
CA GLU A 92 -8.14 -13.48 -1.25
C GLU A 92 -8.31 -14.91 -0.72
N ILE A 93 -9.00 -15.07 0.41
CA ILE A 93 -9.28 -16.38 1.00
C ILE A 93 -10.78 -16.53 1.17
N VAL A 94 -11.29 -17.69 0.73
CA VAL A 94 -12.70 -18.07 0.82
C VAL A 94 -12.80 -19.35 1.66
N PHE A 95 -13.69 -19.34 2.64
CA PHE A 95 -13.90 -20.48 3.52
C PHE A 95 -15.21 -21.18 3.22
N LYS A 96 -15.18 -22.53 3.28
CA LYS A 96 -16.35 -23.38 3.24
C LYS A 96 -16.27 -24.36 4.39
N GLN A 97 -17.25 -24.34 5.28
CA GLN A 97 -17.31 -25.26 6.39
C GLN A 97 -17.59 -26.69 5.93
N LEU A 98 -16.78 -27.64 6.35
CA LEU A 98 -16.96 -29.05 6.08
C LEU A 98 -17.65 -29.76 7.27
N ARG A 99 -17.25 -29.36 8.48
CA ARG A 99 -17.81 -29.76 9.76
C ARG A 99 -17.35 -28.80 10.86
N SER A 100 -17.78 -28.99 12.10
CA SER A 100 -17.32 -28.14 13.21
C SER A 100 -15.79 -28.06 13.24
N GLN A 101 -15.24 -26.86 13.35
CA GLN A 101 -13.79 -26.57 13.40
C GLN A 101 -12.98 -27.15 12.22
N HIS A 102 -13.64 -27.45 11.09
CA HIS A 102 -12.96 -27.92 9.87
C HIS A 102 -13.49 -27.15 8.67
N TYR A 103 -12.60 -26.43 8.00
CA TYR A 103 -12.94 -25.59 6.87
C TYR A 103 -12.05 -25.91 5.66
N MET A 104 -12.61 -25.83 4.49
CA MET A 104 -11.85 -25.77 3.24
C MET A 104 -11.57 -24.29 2.96
N ALA A 105 -10.30 -23.92 3.00
CA ALA A 105 -9.81 -22.60 2.63
C ALA A 105 -9.34 -22.64 1.19
N THR A 106 -9.95 -21.82 0.34
CA THR A 106 -9.51 -21.59 -1.03
C THR A 106 -8.75 -20.28 -1.07
N VAL A 107 -7.46 -20.35 -1.34
CA VAL A 107 -6.55 -19.20 -1.41
C VAL A 107 -6.34 -18.81 -2.86
N TYR A 108 -6.64 -17.56 -3.20
CA TYR A 108 -6.34 -16.94 -4.47
C TYR A 108 -5.18 -15.96 -4.26
N SER A 109 -4.02 -16.22 -4.84
CA SER A 109 -2.83 -15.38 -4.71
C SER A 109 -2.38 -14.79 -6.04
N GLY A 110 -1.66 -13.66 -5.99
CA GLY A 110 -1.34 -12.87 -7.17
C GLY A 110 -2.59 -12.29 -7.82
N ASP A 111 -2.59 -12.06 -9.11
CA ASP A 111 -3.72 -11.49 -9.86
C ASP A 111 -4.92 -12.45 -10.00
N GLY A 112 -5.14 -13.31 -8.99
CA GLY A 112 -6.25 -14.29 -8.97
C GLY A 112 -6.01 -15.56 -9.80
N TYR A 113 -4.81 -15.72 -10.37
CA TYR A 113 -4.49 -16.85 -11.27
C TYR A 113 -4.02 -18.10 -10.53
N GLN A 114 -3.56 -17.99 -9.29
CA GLN A 114 -3.14 -19.16 -8.50
C GLN A 114 -4.22 -19.48 -7.47
N LYS A 115 -4.88 -20.60 -7.68
CA LYS A 115 -5.89 -21.16 -6.78
C LYS A 115 -5.32 -22.39 -6.09
N ALA A 116 -5.35 -22.41 -4.75
CA ALA A 116 -4.97 -23.55 -3.95
C ALA A 116 -6.01 -23.80 -2.85
N GLU A 117 -6.26 -25.06 -2.53
CA GLU A 117 -7.26 -25.46 -1.54
C GLU A 117 -6.58 -26.21 -0.39
N TYR A 118 -6.92 -25.84 0.84
CA TYR A 118 -6.36 -26.40 2.07
C TYR A 118 -7.46 -26.73 3.06
N ILE A 119 -7.35 -27.87 3.74
CA ILE A 119 -8.26 -28.20 4.84
C ILE A 119 -7.65 -27.67 6.14
N ILE A 120 -8.27 -26.65 6.72
CA ILE A 120 -7.81 -25.98 7.93
C ILE A 120 -8.69 -26.42 9.10
N LYS A 121 -8.04 -26.79 10.20
CA LYS A 121 -8.70 -27.15 11.47
C LYS A 121 -8.53 -26.02 12.48
N GLY A 122 -9.56 -25.78 13.27
CA GLY A 122 -9.59 -24.75 14.32
C GLY A 122 -10.74 -23.76 14.14
N ASP A 123 -10.72 -22.72 14.95
CA ASP A 123 -11.72 -21.64 14.95
C ASP A 123 -11.27 -20.46 14.11
N GLU A 124 -9.95 -20.27 14.00
CA GLU A 124 -9.31 -19.16 13.34
C GLU A 124 -8.30 -19.65 12.29
N TRP A 125 -8.12 -18.87 11.25
CA TRP A 125 -7.04 -19.06 10.28
C TRP A 125 -5.94 -18.05 10.51
N GLN A 126 -4.71 -18.41 10.19
CA GLN A 126 -3.54 -17.53 10.24
C GLN A 126 -2.76 -17.62 8.94
N LEU A 127 -2.40 -16.47 8.38
CA LEU A 127 -1.55 -16.34 7.20
C LEU A 127 -0.27 -15.62 7.57
N ASP A 128 0.87 -16.26 7.29
CA ASP A 128 2.20 -15.71 7.55
C ASP A 128 2.88 -15.32 6.24
N ALA A 129 3.59 -14.20 6.26
CA ALA A 129 4.44 -13.76 5.17
C ALA A 129 5.79 -13.23 5.67
N ARG A 130 6.81 -13.31 4.81
CA ARG A 130 8.07 -12.56 4.96
C ARG A 130 7.97 -11.29 4.15
N ILE A 131 8.44 -10.20 4.74
CA ILE A 131 8.37 -8.87 4.16
C ILE A 131 9.77 -8.24 4.14
N ILE A 132 10.10 -7.58 3.03
CA ILE A 132 11.29 -6.75 2.87
C ILE A 132 10.81 -5.33 2.58
N LYS A 133 11.21 -4.39 3.43
CA LYS A 133 10.94 -2.96 3.28
C LYS A 133 12.13 -2.21 2.72
N TRP A 134 11.83 -1.23 1.87
CA TRP A 134 12.82 -0.31 1.32
C TRP A 134 12.93 0.98 2.15
N LYS A 135 14.12 1.55 2.19
CA LYS A 135 14.33 2.89 2.76
C LYS A 135 13.50 3.95 2.04
N PRO A 136 13.10 5.04 2.74
CA PRO A 136 12.23 6.07 2.21
C PRO A 136 12.55 6.58 0.79
N PRO A 137 13.81 6.86 0.40
CA PRO A 137 14.11 7.32 -0.95
C PRO A 137 13.64 6.37 -2.04
N ILE A 138 13.83 5.06 -1.85
CA ILE A 138 13.45 4.04 -2.83
C ILE A 138 11.94 3.78 -2.80
N TYR A 139 11.38 3.68 -1.61
CA TYR A 139 9.94 3.57 -1.42
C TYR A 139 9.20 4.77 -2.03
N LEU A 140 9.68 6.00 -1.82
CA LEU A 140 9.11 7.20 -2.40
C LEU A 140 9.31 7.28 -3.92
N ALA A 141 10.34 6.63 -4.47
CA ALA A 141 10.53 6.49 -5.90
C ALA A 141 9.53 5.51 -6.58
N GLY A 142 8.66 4.84 -5.80
CA GLY A 142 7.59 4.01 -6.31
C GLY A 142 7.78 2.51 -6.14
N LEU A 143 8.87 2.04 -5.52
CA LEU A 143 9.04 0.62 -5.23
C LEU A 143 8.21 0.21 -4.02
N ASP A 144 7.34 -0.78 -4.21
CA ASP A 144 6.56 -1.38 -3.14
C ASP A 144 7.38 -2.39 -2.34
N SER A 145 6.94 -2.67 -1.11
CA SER A 145 7.56 -3.69 -0.28
C SER A 145 7.46 -5.05 -0.96
N LEU A 146 8.53 -5.84 -0.89
CA LEU A 146 8.49 -7.22 -1.37
C LEU A 146 7.92 -8.11 -0.28
N TYR A 147 7.07 -9.04 -0.67
CA TYR A 147 6.54 -10.05 0.23
C TYR A 147 6.60 -11.44 -0.38
N ARG A 148 6.59 -12.44 0.49
CA ARG A 148 6.40 -13.83 0.13
C ARG A 148 5.51 -14.48 1.19
N LEU A 149 4.37 -15.02 0.75
CA LEU A 149 3.53 -15.84 1.61
C LEU A 149 4.30 -17.11 2.00
N GLU A 150 4.33 -17.42 3.29
CA GLU A 150 5.08 -18.56 3.80
C GLU A 150 4.19 -19.75 4.08
N ARG A 151 3.14 -19.51 4.88
CA ARG A 151 2.26 -20.59 5.31
C ARG A 151 0.88 -20.08 5.65
N ILE A 152 -0.09 -20.98 5.53
CA ILE A 152 -1.43 -20.87 6.09
C ILE A 152 -1.62 -21.93 7.13
N SER A 153 -2.24 -21.60 8.26
CA SER A 153 -2.47 -22.53 9.36
C SER A 153 -3.80 -22.24 10.05
N GLY A 154 -4.30 -23.24 10.74
CA GLY A 154 -5.41 -23.07 11.67
C GLY A 154 -4.93 -22.80 13.09
N ARG A 155 -5.80 -22.23 13.91
CA ARG A 155 -5.63 -21.97 15.34
C ARG A 155 -6.92 -22.32 16.04
N TYR A 156 -6.80 -22.84 17.25
CA TYR A 156 -7.93 -22.95 18.17
C TYR A 156 -7.94 -21.73 19.10
N ARG A 157 -9.13 -21.23 19.38
CA ARG A 157 -9.31 -20.08 20.27
C ARG A 157 -9.07 -20.48 21.73
N ASP A 158 -9.58 -21.64 22.11
CA ASP A 158 -9.34 -22.19 23.43
C ASP A 158 -7.90 -22.65 23.58
N VAL A 159 -7.25 -22.24 24.68
CA VAL A 159 -5.83 -22.50 24.93
C VAL A 159 -5.54 -23.98 25.15
N GLU A 160 -6.46 -24.71 25.77
CA GLU A 160 -6.28 -26.14 26.01
C GLU A 160 -6.48 -26.93 24.71
N GLU A 161 -7.42 -26.53 23.86
CA GLU A 161 -7.60 -27.11 22.53
C GLU A 161 -6.33 -26.80 21.64
N GLU A 162 -5.79 -25.57 21.68
CA GLU A 162 -4.58 -25.21 20.92
C GLU A 162 -3.36 -26.04 21.34
N LYS A 163 -3.30 -26.54 22.60
CA LYS A 163 -2.20 -27.38 23.08
C LYS A 163 -2.40 -28.89 22.75
N THR A 164 -3.64 -29.34 22.69
CA THR A 164 -3.96 -30.78 22.62
C THR A 164 -4.42 -31.23 21.26
N GLU A 165 -5.11 -30.37 20.51
CA GLU A 165 -5.66 -30.72 19.21
C GLU A 165 -4.61 -30.61 18.08
N SER A 166 -4.83 -31.40 17.02
CA SER A 166 -3.91 -31.41 15.88
C SER A 166 -4.03 -30.17 15.02
N ARG A 167 -3.03 -29.32 15.05
CA ARG A 167 -2.95 -28.11 14.23
C ARG A 167 -2.63 -28.44 12.77
N THR A 168 -3.31 -27.79 11.84
CA THR A 168 -2.99 -27.86 10.40
C THR A 168 -2.08 -26.70 10.00
N VAL A 169 -1.04 -27.01 9.23
CA VAL A 169 -0.08 -26.02 8.72
C VAL A 169 0.30 -26.43 7.30
N TYR A 170 0.17 -25.50 6.35
CA TYR A 170 0.54 -25.71 4.95
C TYR A 170 1.52 -24.63 4.48
N SER A 171 2.56 -25.04 3.76
CA SER A 171 3.47 -24.11 3.11
C SER A 171 2.83 -23.54 1.86
N LEU A 172 2.89 -22.22 1.71
CA LEU A 172 2.47 -21.49 0.51
C LEU A 172 3.66 -21.14 -0.39
N SER A 173 4.87 -21.17 0.18
CA SER A 173 6.08 -20.89 -0.57
C SER A 173 6.64 -22.17 -1.17
N GLU A 174 6.62 -22.27 -2.50
CA GLU A 174 7.51 -23.18 -3.20
C GLU A 174 8.89 -22.51 -3.27
N ASN A 175 9.95 -23.27 -2.90
CA ASN A 175 11.36 -22.79 -2.95
C ASN A 175 11.84 -22.64 -4.40
N ARG A 176 11.15 -21.82 -5.19
CA ARG A 176 11.51 -21.52 -6.58
C ARG A 176 12.13 -20.12 -6.64
N GLY A 177 13.44 -20.05 -6.91
CA GLY A 177 14.16 -18.81 -7.20
C GLY A 177 15.09 -18.32 -6.11
N LEU A 178 15.62 -17.11 -6.32
CA LEU A 178 16.53 -16.44 -5.39
C LEU A 178 15.79 -16.02 -4.12
N ASP A 179 16.29 -16.49 -2.98
CA ASP A 179 15.78 -16.04 -1.68
C ASP A 179 16.42 -14.72 -1.27
N ILE A 180 15.87 -13.61 -1.79
CA ILE A 180 16.33 -12.24 -1.49
C ILE A 180 16.33 -11.99 0.03
N TRP A 181 15.38 -12.58 0.77
CA TRP A 181 15.28 -12.43 2.21
C TRP A 181 16.50 -13.05 2.92
N SER A 182 16.93 -14.26 2.49
CA SER A 182 18.15 -14.90 3.00
C SER A 182 19.41 -14.12 2.61
N ILE A 183 19.47 -13.56 1.41
CA ILE A 183 20.58 -12.70 0.98
C ILE A 183 20.66 -11.45 1.85
N THR A 184 19.52 -10.77 2.09
CA THR A 184 19.46 -9.57 2.93
C THR A 184 19.89 -9.87 4.37
N LYS A 185 19.47 -11.01 4.90
CA LYS A 185 19.83 -11.45 6.25
C LYS A 185 21.31 -11.77 6.40
N ASN A 186 21.88 -12.48 5.44
CA ASN A 186 23.24 -12.99 5.52
C ASN A 186 24.28 -11.97 5.03
N HIS A 187 23.90 -11.08 4.13
CA HIS A 187 24.77 -10.06 3.51
C HIS A 187 24.10 -8.68 3.47
N PRO A 188 23.85 -8.04 4.63
CA PRO A 188 23.12 -6.75 4.69
C PRO A 188 23.85 -5.62 3.95
N SER A 189 25.17 -5.72 3.79
CA SER A 189 25.98 -4.76 3.03
C SER A 189 25.73 -4.77 1.52
N TRP A 190 25.17 -5.85 0.98
CA TRP A 190 24.88 -5.97 -0.45
C TRP A 190 23.58 -5.22 -0.84
N LEU A 191 22.69 -5.04 0.12
CA LEU A 191 21.40 -4.36 -0.08
C LEU A 191 21.23 -3.20 0.90
N PRO A 192 22.05 -2.14 0.78
CA PRO A 192 22.06 -1.01 1.72
C PRO A 192 20.76 -0.19 1.69
N TRP A 193 19.91 -0.41 0.70
CA TRP A 193 18.60 0.24 0.52
C TRP A 193 17.46 -0.46 1.26
N VAL A 194 17.70 -1.66 1.79
CA VAL A 194 16.71 -2.34 2.65
C VAL A 194 16.69 -1.63 4.00
N ASP A 195 15.47 -1.29 4.44
CA ASP A 195 15.23 -0.67 5.74
C ASP A 195 15.04 -1.73 6.82
N ALA A 196 14.14 -2.68 6.55
CA ALA A 196 13.82 -3.76 7.45
C ALA A 196 13.42 -5.03 6.70
N TYR A 197 13.66 -6.18 7.34
CA TYR A 197 13.12 -7.47 6.94
C TYR A 197 12.52 -8.16 8.15
N TYR A 198 11.26 -8.61 8.05
CA TYR A 198 10.53 -9.20 9.19
C TYR A 198 9.44 -10.16 8.73
N GLY A 199 9.00 -11.02 9.66
CA GLY A 199 7.79 -11.81 9.49
C GLY A 199 6.56 -11.03 9.91
N SER A 200 5.48 -11.18 9.19
CA SER A 200 4.16 -10.64 9.54
C SER A 200 3.12 -11.74 9.46
N ALA A 201 2.17 -11.70 10.37
CA ALA A 201 1.04 -12.62 10.40
C ALA A 201 -0.26 -11.84 10.58
N THR A 202 -1.31 -12.35 9.95
CA THR A 202 -2.69 -11.92 10.21
C THR A 202 -3.55 -13.14 10.47
N TYR A 203 -4.55 -13.01 11.35
CA TYR A 203 -5.48 -14.09 11.69
C TYR A 203 -6.86 -13.52 11.95
N LEU A 204 -7.89 -14.26 11.60
CA LEU A 204 -9.29 -13.93 11.82
C LEU A 204 -10.11 -15.23 12.00
N PRO A 205 -11.33 -15.13 12.57
CA PRO A 205 -12.21 -16.29 12.72
C PRO A 205 -12.64 -16.84 11.36
N MET A 206 -12.83 -18.16 11.31
CA MET A 206 -13.43 -18.84 10.17
C MET A 206 -14.95 -18.94 10.33
N ASN A 207 -15.68 -18.77 9.23
CA ASN A 207 -17.11 -19.05 9.16
C ASN A 207 -17.46 -19.57 7.77
N ASP A 208 -18.59 -20.28 7.67
CA ASP A 208 -19.05 -20.80 6.38
C ASP A 208 -19.34 -19.65 5.40
N GLY A 209 -18.82 -19.76 4.19
CA GLY A 209 -18.94 -18.72 3.15
C GLY A 209 -18.17 -17.43 3.44
N ALA A 210 -17.42 -17.31 4.53
CA ALA A 210 -16.63 -16.11 4.82
C ALA A 210 -15.56 -15.88 3.76
N ARG A 211 -15.39 -14.60 3.35
CA ARG A 211 -14.40 -14.16 2.38
C ARG A 211 -13.59 -13.01 2.94
N PHE A 212 -12.27 -13.10 2.81
CA PHE A 212 -11.34 -12.10 3.31
C PHE A 212 -10.38 -11.67 2.21
N LYS A 213 -10.18 -10.35 2.10
CA LYS A 213 -9.13 -9.76 1.28
C LYS A 213 -7.93 -9.50 2.18
N ILE A 214 -6.77 -9.96 1.74
CA ILE A 214 -5.50 -9.74 2.41
C ILE A 214 -4.71 -8.70 1.65
N THR A 215 -4.28 -7.66 2.35
CA THR A 215 -3.46 -6.59 1.81
C THR A 215 -2.16 -6.45 2.62
N LEU A 216 -1.13 -5.94 1.98
CA LEU A 216 0.11 -5.55 2.62
C LEU A 216 0.15 -4.04 2.78
N SER A 217 0.19 -3.59 4.02
CA SER A 217 0.40 -2.20 4.39
C SER A 217 1.85 -1.93 4.78
N GLN A 218 2.15 -0.69 5.15
CA GLN A 218 3.45 -0.31 5.70
C GLN A 218 3.79 -1.02 7.03
N THR A 219 2.78 -1.47 7.78
CA THR A 219 2.94 -2.12 9.09
C THR A 219 2.94 -3.64 9.00
N GLY A 220 2.47 -4.22 7.90
CA GLY A 220 2.40 -5.66 7.70
C GLY A 220 1.13 -6.11 7.00
N LEU A 221 0.83 -7.40 7.11
CA LEU A 221 -0.38 -8.00 6.56
C LEU A 221 -1.62 -7.51 7.30
N LEU A 222 -2.64 -7.17 6.53
CA LEU A 222 -3.97 -6.85 7.01
C LEU A 222 -4.98 -7.77 6.33
N ALA A 223 -5.96 -8.26 7.07
CA ALA A 223 -7.07 -9.01 6.52
C ALA A 223 -8.38 -8.27 6.79
N ARG A 224 -9.22 -8.15 5.76
CA ARG A 224 -10.52 -7.50 5.85
C ARG A 224 -11.62 -8.38 5.29
N PRO A 225 -12.78 -8.48 5.96
CA PRO A 225 -13.92 -9.19 5.40
C PRO A 225 -14.47 -8.44 4.19
N ILE A 226 -14.80 -9.15 3.13
CA ILE A 226 -15.36 -8.58 1.90
C ILE A 226 -16.81 -9.02 1.62
N ASN A 227 -17.39 -9.84 2.53
CA ASN A 227 -18.80 -10.23 2.46
C ASN A 227 -19.43 -10.27 3.86
N GLU A 228 -20.74 -10.44 3.92
CA GLU A 228 -21.48 -10.44 5.20
C GLU A 228 -21.04 -11.58 6.13
N ALA A 229 -20.86 -12.81 5.60
CA ALA A 229 -20.41 -13.94 6.43
C ALA A 229 -19.03 -13.67 7.08
N GLY A 230 -18.14 -12.97 6.38
CA GLY A 230 -16.86 -12.53 6.94
C GLY A 230 -17.01 -11.44 8.01
N LYS A 231 -17.94 -10.50 7.83
CA LYS A 231 -18.23 -9.47 8.85
C LYS A 231 -18.84 -10.08 10.10
N GLU A 232 -19.79 -10.99 9.93
CA GLU A 232 -20.41 -11.73 11.04
C GLU A 232 -19.37 -12.52 11.84
N SER A 233 -18.41 -13.19 11.17
CA SER A 233 -17.38 -13.96 11.87
C SER A 233 -16.54 -13.07 12.81
N ILE A 234 -16.29 -11.82 12.44
CA ILE A 234 -15.55 -10.86 13.27
C ILE A 234 -16.44 -10.27 14.36
N GLN A 235 -17.72 -10.02 14.08
CA GLN A 235 -18.64 -9.43 15.04
C GLN A 235 -18.86 -10.34 16.27
N PHE A 236 -18.79 -11.66 16.07
CA PHE A 236 -18.91 -12.66 17.13
C PHE A 236 -17.55 -13.20 17.61
N TRP A 237 -16.50 -12.46 17.37
CA TRP A 237 -15.14 -12.80 17.78
C TRP A 237 -14.87 -12.24 19.18
N ASP A 238 -15.25 -13.02 20.20
CA ASP A 238 -15.02 -12.73 21.63
C ASP A 238 -13.84 -13.54 22.18
#